data_7253075e785ef7d4f3af7a59af89e9bd
#
_entry.id   7253075e785ef7d4f3af7a59af89e9bd
#
_cell.length_a   1.000
_cell.length_b   1.000
_cell.length_c   1.000
_cell.angle_alpha   90.00
_cell.angle_beta   90.00
_cell.angle_gamma   90.00
#
_symmetry.space_group_name_H-M   'P 1'
#
loop_
_entity.id
_entity.type
_entity.pdbx_description
1 polymer ?
#
loop_
_entity_poly.entity_id
_entity_poly.type
_entity_poly.pdbx_seq_one_letter_code
_entity_poly.pdbx_strand_id
1 'polypeptide(L)'
;MTHVAVSVDNVSKKFRLYHERNQTLKSAVMRGRTSRHDEFWALKDVTFDVEAGQTYGIIGSNGSGKSTLLKCLAKIYWPTSGTITYNGKMASLLEVGSGFHFELSGRENIFLNGSILGMSKKEITEKFDSIVEFSGVEKFIDQPVKNYSSGMYVRLGFSVAIHVDPDILVVDEVLSVGDEEFQHKSFEKFLDLKRAGKTIILVSHGLDVVADICDRVSWIEKGVLQTSGPARDVVAAYRASSSD
;
A
#
# COMPACT_ATOMS: atom_id res chain seq x y z
N MET A 1 -28.39 -4.56 -0.28
CA MET A 1 -27.65 -3.64 0.60
C MET A 1 -26.18 -3.83 0.25
N THR A 2 -25.55 -2.81 -0.31
CA THR A 2 -24.11 -2.83 -0.59
C THR A 2 -23.36 -2.90 0.75
N HIS A 3 -22.46 -3.86 0.86
CA HIS A 3 -21.70 -4.09 2.09
C HIS A 3 -20.41 -3.27 2.02
N VAL A 4 -20.20 -2.34 2.97
CA VAL A 4 -18.97 -1.53 3.05
C VAL A 4 -17.82 -2.42 3.50
N ALA A 5 -16.77 -2.53 2.67
CA ALA A 5 -15.55 -3.28 3.00
C ALA A 5 -14.56 -2.44 3.80
N VAL A 6 -14.41 -1.16 3.44
CA VAL A 6 -13.55 -0.22 4.19
C VAL A 6 -14.29 1.08 4.38
N SER A 7 -14.34 1.57 5.62
CA SER A 7 -14.88 2.90 5.95
C SER A 7 -13.77 3.76 6.57
N VAL A 8 -13.57 4.93 5.99
CA VAL A 8 -12.64 5.97 6.44
C VAL A 8 -13.50 7.12 6.96
N ASP A 9 -13.46 7.38 8.26
CA ASP A 9 -14.31 8.38 8.92
C ASP A 9 -13.48 9.45 9.63
N ASN A 10 -13.54 10.69 9.11
CA ASN A 10 -12.90 11.89 9.64
C ASN A 10 -11.40 11.70 9.94
N VAL A 11 -10.70 10.95 9.08
CA VAL A 11 -9.29 10.58 9.27
C VAL A 11 -8.39 11.78 9.03
N SER A 12 -7.63 12.13 10.08
CA SER A 12 -6.58 13.15 10.02
C SER A 12 -5.24 12.56 10.48
N LYS A 13 -4.16 13.00 9.85
CA LYS A 13 -2.78 12.61 10.21
C LYS A 13 -1.85 13.79 10.22
N LYS A 14 -1.22 14.04 11.39
CA LYS A 14 -0.18 15.05 11.54
C LYS A 14 1.17 14.44 11.86
N PHE A 15 2.23 15.12 11.41
CA PHE A 15 3.62 14.83 11.75
C PHE A 15 4.25 16.03 12.45
N ARG A 16 5.22 15.76 13.32
CA ARG A 16 6.04 16.79 13.96
C ARG A 16 7.34 16.94 13.17
N LEU A 17 7.58 18.15 12.66
CA LEU A 17 8.81 18.51 11.95
C LEU A 17 9.74 19.21 12.94
N TYR A 18 10.84 18.56 13.27
CA TYR A 18 11.85 19.11 14.19
C TYR A 18 12.89 19.88 13.39
N HIS A 19 12.98 21.19 13.59
CA HIS A 19 13.96 22.05 12.90
C HIS A 19 15.37 21.93 13.49
N GLU A 20 15.49 21.59 14.78
CA GLU A 20 16.78 21.35 15.45
C GLU A 20 16.70 20.06 16.27
N ARG A 21 17.60 19.13 16.01
CA ARG A 21 17.85 18.01 16.92
C ARG A 21 18.85 18.49 17.98
N ASN A 22 18.42 18.58 19.24
CA ASN A 22 19.35 18.64 20.35
C ASN A 22 20.12 17.32 20.42
N GLN A 23 21.35 17.28 19.89
CA GLN A 23 22.16 16.06 19.80
C GLN A 23 22.75 15.62 21.14
N THR A 24 22.70 16.45 22.20
CA THR A 24 23.19 16.10 23.54
C THR A 24 22.29 16.71 24.63
N LEU A 25 22.13 15.96 25.74
CA LEU A 25 21.46 16.44 26.96
C LEU A 25 22.05 17.75 27.48
N LYS A 26 23.37 17.95 27.29
CA LYS A 26 24.10 19.17 27.71
C LYS A 26 23.64 20.43 26.95
N SER A 27 23.33 20.28 25.64
CA SER A 27 22.84 21.40 24.83
C SER A 27 21.36 21.74 25.14
N ALA A 28 20.57 20.78 25.59
CA ALA A 28 19.19 20.99 26.01
C ALA A 28 19.10 21.78 27.32
N VAL A 29 19.98 21.46 28.30
CA VAL A 29 20.02 22.11 29.61
C VAL A 29 20.60 23.55 29.50
N MET A 30 21.63 23.77 28.67
CA MET A 30 22.24 25.09 28.52
C MET A 30 21.37 26.10 27.77
N ARG A 31 20.45 25.67 26.89
CA ARG A 31 19.60 26.61 26.12
C ARG A 31 18.21 26.83 26.70
N GLY A 32 17.80 26.07 27.73
CA GLY A 32 16.48 26.22 28.38
C GLY A 32 15.28 26.14 27.43
N ARG A 33 15.47 25.63 26.21
CA ARG A 33 14.44 25.58 25.16
C ARG A 33 14.08 24.14 24.83
N THR A 34 12.81 23.82 24.97
CA THR A 34 12.21 22.66 24.32
C THR A 34 12.42 22.74 22.80
N SER A 35 12.79 21.63 22.18
CA SER A 35 12.96 21.55 20.72
C SER A 35 11.73 22.13 20.03
N ARG A 36 11.90 23.16 19.21
CA ARG A 36 10.82 23.71 18.39
C ARG A 36 10.47 22.71 17.30
N HIS A 37 9.21 22.38 17.22
CA HIS A 37 8.67 21.56 16.14
C HIS A 37 7.46 22.27 15.54
N ASP A 38 7.32 22.16 14.23
CA ASP A 38 6.12 22.57 13.53
C ASP A 38 5.23 21.34 13.32
N GLU A 39 3.93 21.55 13.33
CA GLU A 39 2.96 20.51 13.01
C GLU A 39 2.62 20.57 11.52
N PHE A 40 2.84 19.46 10.84
CA PHE A 40 2.48 19.28 9.44
C PHE A 40 1.31 18.31 9.33
N TRP A 41 0.18 18.81 8.86
CA TRP A 41 -1.00 17.98 8.60
C TRP A 41 -0.92 17.38 7.20
N ALA A 42 -0.66 16.08 7.14
CA ALA A 42 -0.61 15.33 5.89
C ALA A 42 -1.99 14.89 5.41
N LEU A 43 -2.96 14.72 6.34
CA LEU A 43 -4.36 14.45 6.07
C LEU A 43 -5.21 15.28 7.02
N LYS A 44 -6.38 15.74 6.54
CA LYS A 44 -7.35 16.54 7.29
C LYS A 44 -8.76 16.07 6.96
N ASP A 45 -9.43 15.48 7.95
CA ASP A 45 -10.85 15.10 7.95
C ASP A 45 -11.30 14.35 6.70
N VAL A 46 -10.48 13.37 6.26
CA VAL A 46 -10.75 12.55 5.07
C VAL A 46 -11.83 11.52 5.41
N THR A 47 -12.92 11.52 4.63
CA THR A 47 -14.06 10.61 4.82
C THR A 47 -14.51 10.03 3.49
N PHE A 48 -14.54 8.70 3.38
CA PHE A 48 -15.11 7.96 2.25
C PHE A 48 -15.31 6.49 2.61
N ASP A 49 -16.18 5.82 1.85
CA ASP A 49 -16.44 4.39 1.96
C ASP A 49 -16.03 3.66 0.68
N VAL A 50 -15.55 2.42 0.83
CA VAL A 50 -15.26 1.49 -0.25
C VAL A 50 -16.19 0.29 -0.10
N GLU A 51 -16.99 0.02 -1.13
CA GLU A 51 -17.91 -1.12 -1.15
C GLU A 51 -17.17 -2.43 -1.43
N ALA A 52 -17.70 -3.54 -0.92
CA ALA A 52 -17.13 -4.85 -1.19
C ALA A 52 -17.13 -5.18 -2.68
N GLY A 53 -16.01 -5.71 -3.17
CA GLY A 53 -15.81 -6.04 -4.59
C GLY A 53 -15.46 -4.86 -5.48
N GLN A 54 -15.40 -3.62 -4.95
CA GLN A 54 -14.97 -2.45 -5.72
C GLN A 54 -13.45 -2.37 -5.90
N THR A 55 -13.03 -1.87 -7.06
CA THR A 55 -11.69 -1.30 -7.26
C THR A 55 -11.76 0.21 -7.06
N TYR A 56 -11.14 0.70 -6.00
CA TYR A 56 -11.21 2.09 -5.56
C TYR A 56 -9.86 2.79 -5.76
N GLY A 57 -9.86 3.86 -6.55
CA GLY A 57 -8.66 4.65 -6.84
C GLY A 57 -8.48 5.83 -5.88
N ILE A 58 -7.22 6.19 -5.60
CA ILE A 58 -6.87 7.44 -4.91
C ILE A 58 -5.90 8.20 -5.78
N ILE A 59 -6.29 9.42 -6.21
CA ILE A 59 -5.49 10.29 -7.07
C ILE A 59 -5.18 11.63 -6.40
N GLY A 60 -4.26 12.39 -6.97
CA GLY A 60 -3.86 13.72 -6.53
C GLY A 60 -2.40 14.02 -6.86
N SER A 61 -1.96 15.25 -6.65
CA SER A 61 -0.60 15.70 -6.91
C SER A 61 0.45 15.02 -6.01
N ASN A 62 1.74 15.16 -6.36
CA ASN A 62 2.83 14.71 -5.48
C ASN A 62 2.79 15.51 -4.16
N GLY A 63 2.90 14.80 -3.03
CA GLY A 63 2.79 15.42 -1.71
C GLY A 63 1.35 15.73 -1.25
N SER A 64 0.32 15.34 -2.00
CA SER A 64 -1.09 15.58 -1.63
C SER A 64 -1.59 14.78 -0.44
N GLY A 65 -0.85 13.75 0.03
CA GLY A 65 -1.22 12.91 1.18
C GLY A 65 -1.58 11.46 0.83
N LYS A 66 -1.62 11.07 -0.47
CA LYS A 66 -1.98 9.71 -0.92
C LYS A 66 -1.22 8.60 -0.20
N SER A 67 0.12 8.67 -0.20
CA SER A 67 0.96 7.65 0.44
C SER A 67 0.78 7.63 1.97
N THR A 68 0.45 8.78 2.59
CA THR A 68 0.11 8.83 4.01
C THR A 68 -1.22 8.14 4.28
N LEU A 69 -2.24 8.39 3.46
CA LEU A 69 -3.53 7.71 3.56
C LEU A 69 -3.38 6.21 3.34
N LEU A 70 -2.63 5.81 2.31
CA LEU A 70 -2.37 4.41 2.03
C LEU A 70 -1.69 3.69 3.20
N LYS A 71 -0.70 4.35 3.84
CA LYS A 71 -0.05 3.81 5.05
C LYS A 71 -0.99 3.74 6.26
N CYS A 72 -1.95 4.66 6.36
CA CYS A 72 -3.02 4.55 7.36
C CYS A 72 -3.96 3.36 7.05
N LEU A 73 -4.37 3.22 5.79
CA LEU A 73 -5.16 2.08 5.32
C LEU A 73 -4.45 0.73 5.52
N ALA A 74 -3.14 0.68 5.31
CA ALA A 74 -2.33 -0.51 5.54
C ALA A 74 -1.97 -0.77 7.01
N LYS A 75 -2.48 0.05 7.95
CA LYS A 75 -2.17 -0.02 9.41
C LYS A 75 -0.70 0.19 9.76
N ILE A 76 0.10 0.76 8.83
CA ILE A 76 1.49 1.16 9.08
C ILE A 76 1.53 2.43 9.92
N TYR A 77 0.61 3.37 9.66
CA TYR A 77 0.43 4.57 10.46
C TYR A 77 -0.92 4.57 11.14
N TRP A 78 -0.94 4.95 12.43
CA TRP A 78 -2.18 5.25 13.12
C TRP A 78 -2.64 6.67 12.78
N PRO A 79 -3.92 6.90 12.46
CA PRO A 79 -4.49 8.23 12.37
C PRO A 79 -4.24 9.04 13.64
N THR A 80 -4.14 10.36 13.53
CA THR A 80 -4.10 11.26 14.69
C THR A 80 -5.51 11.45 15.28
N SER A 81 -6.52 11.47 14.41
CA SER A 81 -7.94 11.47 14.75
C SER A 81 -8.74 10.76 13.66
N GLY A 82 -9.98 10.42 13.95
CA GLY A 82 -10.84 9.63 13.09
C GLY A 82 -10.56 8.13 13.18
N THR A 83 -11.30 7.34 12.40
CA THR A 83 -11.24 5.87 12.43
C THR A 83 -11.24 5.27 11.03
N ILE A 84 -10.60 4.11 10.88
CA ILE A 84 -10.67 3.28 9.68
C ILE A 84 -11.14 1.90 10.11
N THR A 85 -12.25 1.46 9.53
CA THR A 85 -12.82 0.13 9.81
C THR A 85 -12.74 -0.76 8.57
N TYR A 86 -12.58 -2.06 8.80
CA TYR A 86 -12.41 -3.07 7.75
C TYR A 86 -13.36 -4.24 8.02
N ASN A 87 -14.04 -4.68 6.97
CA ASN A 87 -14.88 -5.87 6.99
C ASN A 87 -14.25 -6.94 6.08
N GLY A 88 -13.29 -7.70 6.62
CA GLY A 88 -12.56 -8.74 5.92
C GLY A 88 -11.07 -8.76 6.21
N LYS A 89 -10.38 -9.78 5.66
CA LYS A 89 -8.93 -9.92 5.74
C LYS A 89 -8.26 -8.93 4.78
N MET A 90 -7.43 -8.05 5.32
CA MET A 90 -6.71 -7.05 4.53
C MET A 90 -5.26 -7.47 4.33
N ALA A 91 -4.75 -7.31 3.10
CA ALA A 91 -3.33 -7.38 2.78
C ALA A 91 -2.89 -6.11 2.06
N SER A 92 -1.61 -5.78 2.19
CA SER A 92 -1.02 -4.60 1.56
C SER A 92 0.25 -4.98 0.80
N LEU A 93 0.39 -4.45 -0.41
CA LEU A 93 1.61 -4.57 -1.22
C LEU A 93 2.58 -3.41 -0.99
N LEU A 94 2.34 -2.51 -0.02
CA LEU A 94 3.17 -1.32 0.22
C LEU A 94 4.58 -1.64 0.72
N GLU A 95 4.76 -2.75 1.40
CA GLU A 95 6.03 -3.14 2.02
C GLU A 95 6.44 -4.53 1.55
N VAL A 96 6.49 -4.70 0.23
CA VAL A 96 6.91 -5.96 -0.39
C VAL A 96 8.30 -6.36 0.10
N GLY A 97 8.40 -7.53 0.74
CA GLY A 97 9.65 -8.07 1.28
C GLY A 97 10.12 -7.46 2.62
N SER A 98 9.39 -6.50 3.22
CA SER A 98 9.79 -5.85 4.49
C SER A 98 9.97 -6.81 5.66
N GLY A 99 9.38 -8.00 5.58
CA GLY A 99 9.53 -9.07 6.60
C GLY A 99 10.61 -10.11 6.27
N PHE A 100 11.41 -9.92 5.22
CA PHE A 100 12.43 -10.89 4.85
C PHE A 100 13.64 -10.83 5.77
N HIS A 101 14.13 -12.01 6.15
CA HIS A 101 15.36 -12.16 6.90
C HIS A 101 16.50 -12.55 5.95
N PHE A 102 17.53 -11.71 5.85
CA PHE A 102 18.59 -11.85 4.85
C PHE A 102 19.41 -13.14 4.95
N GLU A 103 19.56 -13.70 6.16
CA GLU A 103 20.31 -14.94 6.38
C GLU A 103 19.50 -16.21 6.08
N LEU A 104 18.17 -16.10 5.99
CA LEU A 104 17.30 -17.21 5.64
C LEU A 104 17.24 -17.39 4.13
N SER A 105 16.99 -18.63 3.69
CA SER A 105 16.73 -18.97 2.29
C SER A 105 15.42 -18.33 1.77
N GLY A 106 15.26 -18.29 0.46
CA GLY A 106 13.99 -17.87 -0.15
C GLY A 106 12.81 -18.71 0.34
N ARG A 107 13.01 -20.04 0.45
CA ARG A 107 12.02 -20.98 1.01
C ARG A 107 11.58 -20.58 2.41
N GLU A 108 12.53 -20.37 3.32
CA GLU A 108 12.23 -19.99 4.69
C GLU A 108 11.58 -18.62 4.78
N ASN A 109 11.97 -17.67 3.91
CA ASN A 109 11.34 -16.36 3.82
C ASN A 109 9.91 -16.42 3.30
N ILE A 110 9.56 -17.35 2.40
CA ILE A 110 8.15 -17.55 1.98
C ILE A 110 7.31 -17.94 3.21
N PHE A 111 7.78 -18.88 4.04
CA PHE A 111 7.05 -19.27 5.26
C PHE A 111 6.99 -18.15 6.29
N LEU A 112 8.11 -17.44 6.51
CA LEU A 112 8.18 -16.34 7.44
C LEU A 112 7.23 -15.21 7.02
N ASN A 113 7.38 -14.71 5.81
CA ASN A 113 6.59 -13.58 5.30
C ASN A 113 5.11 -13.94 5.10
N GLY A 114 4.82 -15.13 4.59
CA GLY A 114 3.46 -15.64 4.50
C GLY A 114 2.76 -15.68 5.85
N SER A 115 3.46 -16.10 6.91
CA SER A 115 2.93 -16.10 8.28
C SER A 115 2.70 -14.67 8.81
N ILE A 116 3.62 -13.73 8.54
CA ILE A 116 3.47 -12.31 8.91
C ILE A 116 2.23 -11.72 8.21
N LEU A 117 2.00 -12.08 6.95
CA LEU A 117 0.85 -11.64 6.17
C LEU A 117 -0.46 -12.40 6.51
N GLY A 118 -0.41 -13.29 7.52
CA GLY A 118 -1.58 -13.96 8.08
C GLY A 118 -2.02 -15.23 7.36
N MET A 119 -1.14 -15.85 6.55
CA MET A 119 -1.37 -17.21 6.05
C MET A 119 -1.01 -18.27 7.11
N SER A 120 -1.82 -19.31 7.22
CA SER A 120 -1.47 -20.50 7.99
C SER A 120 -0.35 -21.29 7.29
N LYS A 121 0.40 -22.10 8.05
CA LYS A 121 1.44 -22.98 7.49
C LYS A 121 0.87 -23.89 6.39
N LYS A 122 -0.36 -24.37 6.54
CA LYS A 122 -1.05 -25.21 5.54
C LYS A 122 -1.25 -24.45 4.24
N GLU A 123 -1.81 -23.22 4.31
CA GLU A 123 -2.02 -22.36 3.14
C GLU A 123 -0.71 -22.03 2.42
N ILE A 124 0.36 -21.73 3.19
CA ILE A 124 1.67 -21.47 2.60
C ILE A 124 2.20 -22.72 1.88
N THR A 125 2.07 -23.91 2.49
CA THR A 125 2.51 -25.16 1.88
C THR A 125 1.75 -25.46 0.58
N GLU A 126 0.43 -25.27 0.57
CA GLU A 126 -0.41 -25.49 -0.62
C GLU A 126 -0.09 -24.51 -1.76
N LYS A 127 0.32 -23.29 -1.43
CA LYS A 127 0.63 -22.23 -2.42
C LYS A 127 2.13 -22.11 -2.75
N PHE A 128 2.98 -22.89 -2.07
CA PHE A 128 4.43 -22.75 -2.14
C PHE A 128 4.96 -22.81 -3.58
N ASP A 129 4.61 -23.84 -4.31
CA ASP A 129 5.10 -24.05 -5.68
C ASP A 129 4.64 -22.94 -6.62
N SER A 130 3.39 -22.47 -6.48
CA SER A 130 2.86 -21.35 -7.27
C SER A 130 3.54 -20.02 -6.93
N ILE A 131 3.88 -19.79 -5.66
CA ILE A 131 4.65 -18.59 -5.24
C ILE A 131 6.04 -18.63 -5.87
N VAL A 132 6.72 -19.75 -5.81
CA VAL A 132 8.08 -19.94 -6.37
C VAL A 132 8.07 -19.74 -7.88
N GLU A 133 7.17 -20.42 -8.59
CA GLU A 133 6.99 -20.30 -10.04
C GLU A 133 6.66 -18.86 -10.46
N PHE A 134 5.75 -18.20 -9.72
CA PHE A 134 5.39 -16.81 -10.00
C PHE A 134 6.60 -15.89 -9.88
N SER A 135 7.45 -16.10 -8.86
CA SER A 135 8.62 -15.27 -8.59
C SER A 135 9.76 -15.44 -9.60
N GLY A 136 9.85 -16.62 -10.26
CA GLY A 136 10.93 -16.99 -11.17
C GLY A 136 12.29 -17.12 -10.47
N VAL A 137 12.32 -17.51 -9.18
CA VAL A 137 13.56 -17.70 -8.42
C VAL A 137 13.82 -19.18 -8.06
N GLU A 138 13.23 -20.12 -8.77
CA GLU A 138 13.27 -21.57 -8.49
C GLU A 138 14.69 -22.08 -8.26
N LYS A 139 15.62 -21.67 -9.12
CA LYS A 139 17.03 -22.08 -9.07
C LYS A 139 17.76 -21.60 -7.82
N PHE A 140 17.22 -20.58 -7.16
CA PHE A 140 17.86 -19.91 -6.02
C PHE A 140 17.07 -20.07 -4.72
N ILE A 141 15.93 -20.80 -4.74
CA ILE A 141 14.97 -20.81 -3.63
C ILE A 141 15.57 -21.29 -2.31
N ASP A 142 16.56 -22.16 -2.37
CA ASP A 142 17.27 -22.69 -1.19
C ASP A 142 18.55 -21.90 -0.84
N GLN A 143 18.85 -20.81 -1.57
CA GLN A 143 19.95 -19.90 -1.24
C GLN A 143 19.48 -18.80 -0.28
N PRO A 144 20.37 -18.32 0.63
CA PRO A 144 20.08 -17.16 1.47
C PRO A 144 19.73 -15.92 0.64
N VAL A 145 18.70 -15.19 1.08
CA VAL A 145 18.17 -14.03 0.35
C VAL A 145 19.20 -12.88 0.24
N LYS A 146 20.21 -12.83 1.10
CA LYS A 146 21.35 -11.89 0.95
C LYS A 146 22.11 -12.04 -0.37
N ASN A 147 22.02 -13.21 -1.02
CA ASN A 147 22.65 -13.50 -2.30
C ASN A 147 21.76 -13.15 -3.50
N TYR A 148 20.51 -12.70 -3.25
CA TYR A 148 19.56 -12.34 -4.31
C TYR A 148 19.90 -10.97 -4.91
N SER A 149 19.63 -10.82 -6.20
CA SER A 149 19.58 -9.48 -6.79
C SER A 149 18.38 -8.71 -6.21
N SER A 150 18.41 -7.38 -6.31
CA SER A 150 17.27 -6.54 -5.91
C SER A 150 15.97 -6.95 -6.61
N GLY A 151 16.04 -7.31 -7.90
CA GLY A 151 14.90 -7.80 -8.67
C GLY A 151 14.36 -9.13 -8.13
N MET A 152 15.24 -10.11 -7.83
CA MET A 152 14.82 -11.40 -7.25
C MET A 152 14.15 -11.20 -5.88
N TYR A 153 14.72 -10.32 -5.05
CA TYR A 153 14.18 -9.97 -3.74
C TYR A 153 12.76 -9.43 -3.83
N VAL A 154 12.57 -8.42 -4.67
CA VAL A 154 11.27 -7.75 -4.85
C VAL A 154 10.25 -8.71 -5.49
N ARG A 155 10.65 -9.49 -6.51
CA ARG A 155 9.77 -10.46 -7.15
C ARG A 155 9.29 -11.54 -6.17
N LEU A 156 10.18 -12.08 -5.32
CA LEU A 156 9.78 -13.06 -4.31
C LEU A 156 8.82 -12.45 -3.28
N GLY A 157 9.12 -11.26 -2.75
CA GLY A 157 8.26 -10.57 -1.80
C GLY A 157 6.87 -10.28 -2.36
N PHE A 158 6.81 -9.78 -3.60
CA PHE A 158 5.56 -9.54 -4.30
C PHE A 158 4.77 -10.85 -4.50
N SER A 159 5.46 -11.92 -4.91
CA SER A 159 4.83 -13.23 -5.14
C SER A 159 4.18 -13.77 -3.87
N VAL A 160 4.82 -13.65 -2.71
CA VAL A 160 4.21 -14.04 -1.43
C VAL A 160 2.95 -13.19 -1.17
N ALA A 161 3.08 -11.86 -1.28
CA ALA A 161 2.00 -10.94 -0.93
C ALA A 161 0.75 -11.09 -1.82
N ILE A 162 0.92 -11.31 -3.13
CA ILE A 162 -0.20 -11.46 -4.07
C ILE A 162 -0.92 -12.81 -3.92
N HIS A 163 -0.28 -13.80 -3.27
CA HIS A 163 -0.86 -15.12 -3.00
C HIS A 163 -1.56 -15.23 -1.64
N VAL A 164 -1.61 -14.15 -0.85
CA VAL A 164 -2.30 -14.15 0.47
C VAL A 164 -3.81 -14.40 0.33
N ASP A 165 -4.40 -14.13 -0.83
CA ASP A 165 -5.85 -14.21 -1.11
C ASP A 165 -6.67 -13.40 -0.08
N PRO A 166 -6.49 -12.07 -0.02
CA PRO A 166 -7.21 -11.21 0.90
C PRO A 166 -8.64 -10.91 0.40
N ASP A 167 -9.50 -10.41 1.30
CA ASP A 167 -10.79 -9.82 0.93
C ASP A 167 -10.60 -8.36 0.48
N ILE A 168 -9.60 -7.67 1.05
CA ILE A 168 -9.25 -6.27 0.78
C ILE A 168 -7.76 -6.20 0.46
N LEU A 169 -7.40 -5.75 -0.74
CA LEU A 169 -6.03 -5.56 -1.19
C LEU A 169 -5.70 -4.06 -1.31
N VAL A 170 -4.65 -3.62 -0.64
CA VAL A 170 -4.14 -2.24 -0.76
C VAL A 170 -2.87 -2.26 -1.61
N VAL A 171 -2.89 -1.52 -2.72
CA VAL A 171 -1.84 -1.50 -3.75
C VAL A 171 -1.35 -0.07 -3.96
N ASP A 172 -0.05 0.11 -3.99
CA ASP A 172 0.62 1.32 -4.48
C ASP A 172 1.18 1.05 -5.88
N GLU A 173 1.91 1.97 -6.45
CA GLU A 173 2.63 1.86 -7.73
C GLU A 173 3.52 0.60 -7.88
N VAL A 174 3.55 -0.26 -6.87
CA VAL A 174 4.31 -1.52 -6.79
C VAL A 174 3.97 -2.53 -7.91
N LEU A 175 2.90 -2.32 -8.68
CA LEU A 175 2.63 -3.12 -9.89
C LEU A 175 3.70 -2.92 -10.98
N SER A 176 4.52 -1.87 -10.87
CA SER A 176 5.62 -1.55 -11.79
C SER A 176 6.98 -2.14 -11.38
N VAL A 177 7.02 -3.11 -10.44
CA VAL A 177 8.27 -3.75 -10.00
C VAL A 177 8.70 -4.88 -10.90
N GLY A 178 10.02 -5.10 -10.95
CA GLY A 178 10.63 -6.14 -11.78
C GLY A 178 10.84 -5.72 -13.23
N ASP A 179 11.08 -6.70 -14.08
CA ASP A 179 11.17 -6.52 -15.53
C ASP A 179 9.77 -6.47 -16.18
N GLU A 180 9.72 -6.15 -17.46
CA GLU A 180 8.46 -5.99 -18.21
C GLU A 180 7.58 -7.27 -18.16
N GLU A 181 8.20 -8.44 -18.23
CA GLU A 181 7.51 -9.72 -18.15
C GLU A 181 6.83 -9.90 -16.78
N PHE A 182 7.57 -9.60 -15.69
CA PHE A 182 7.03 -9.70 -14.34
C PHE A 182 5.94 -8.66 -14.07
N GLN A 183 6.08 -7.44 -14.61
CA GLN A 183 5.04 -6.40 -14.53
C GLN A 183 3.75 -6.85 -15.20
N HIS A 184 3.84 -7.42 -16.40
CA HIS A 184 2.69 -7.96 -17.13
C HIS A 184 2.01 -9.08 -16.31
N LYS A 185 2.79 -10.05 -15.82
CA LYS A 185 2.30 -11.15 -14.99
C LYS A 185 1.64 -10.66 -13.69
N SER A 186 2.21 -9.64 -13.07
CA SER A 186 1.67 -9.01 -11.86
C SER A 186 0.35 -8.30 -12.12
N PHE A 187 0.25 -7.61 -13.25
CA PHE A 187 -0.97 -6.92 -13.66
C PHE A 187 -2.10 -7.91 -14.01
N GLU A 188 -1.79 -9.01 -14.71
CA GLU A 188 -2.78 -10.07 -14.97
C GLU A 188 -3.30 -10.68 -13.66
N LYS A 189 -2.41 -10.97 -12.70
CA LYS A 189 -2.82 -11.48 -11.38
C LYS A 189 -3.70 -10.49 -10.61
N PHE A 190 -3.42 -9.18 -10.73
CA PHE A 190 -4.28 -8.12 -10.20
C PHE A 190 -5.68 -8.16 -10.84
N LEU A 191 -5.77 -8.31 -12.17
CA LEU A 191 -7.04 -8.43 -12.88
C LEU A 191 -7.82 -9.69 -12.46
N ASP A 192 -7.15 -10.80 -12.18
CA ASP A 192 -7.78 -12.01 -11.66
C ASP A 192 -8.41 -11.77 -10.29
N LEU A 193 -7.73 -11.05 -9.39
CA LEU A 193 -8.29 -10.69 -8.08
C LEU A 193 -9.52 -9.78 -8.25
N LYS A 194 -9.47 -8.81 -9.18
CA LYS A 194 -10.63 -7.98 -9.50
C LYS A 194 -11.79 -8.82 -10.03
N ARG A 195 -11.56 -9.75 -10.99
CA ARG A 195 -12.57 -10.67 -11.54
C ARG A 195 -13.15 -11.58 -10.45
N ALA A 196 -12.35 -11.97 -9.46
CA ALA A 196 -12.79 -12.75 -8.31
C ALA A 196 -13.62 -11.95 -7.29
N GLY A 197 -13.90 -10.66 -7.57
CA GLY A 197 -14.71 -9.79 -6.70
C GLY A 197 -13.99 -9.34 -5.43
N LYS A 198 -12.66 -9.34 -5.41
CA LYS A 198 -11.89 -8.79 -4.28
C LYS A 198 -11.99 -7.27 -4.26
N THR A 199 -12.03 -6.69 -3.06
CA THR A 199 -11.98 -5.24 -2.88
C THR A 199 -10.55 -4.76 -3.05
N ILE A 200 -10.30 -3.78 -3.91
CA ILE A 200 -8.96 -3.30 -4.19
C ILE A 200 -8.90 -1.79 -3.99
N ILE A 201 -7.94 -1.31 -3.21
CA ILE A 201 -7.63 0.12 -3.07
C ILE A 201 -6.29 0.37 -3.75
N LEU A 202 -6.31 1.22 -4.77
CA LEU A 202 -5.16 1.48 -5.64
C LEU A 202 -4.76 2.96 -5.59
N VAL A 203 -3.47 3.23 -5.40
CA VAL A 203 -2.86 4.53 -5.73
C VAL A 203 -2.02 4.36 -6.99
N SER A 204 -2.26 5.19 -7.98
CA SER A 204 -1.46 5.22 -9.21
C SER A 204 -1.37 6.63 -9.76
N HIS A 205 -0.24 6.94 -10.42
CA HIS A 205 -0.06 8.17 -11.21
C HIS A 205 -0.59 8.05 -12.65
N GLY A 206 -0.86 6.82 -13.11
CA GLY A 206 -1.44 6.56 -14.43
C GLY A 206 -2.94 6.82 -14.45
N LEU A 207 -3.34 8.07 -14.71
CA LEU A 207 -4.75 8.48 -14.69
C LEU A 207 -5.63 7.70 -15.66
N ASP A 208 -5.09 7.28 -16.82
CA ASP A 208 -5.81 6.47 -17.80
C ASP A 208 -6.10 5.07 -17.24
N VAL A 209 -5.09 4.45 -16.62
CA VAL A 209 -5.24 3.15 -15.96
C VAL A 209 -6.27 3.24 -14.83
N VAL A 210 -6.21 4.30 -14.01
CA VAL A 210 -7.19 4.52 -12.93
C VAL A 210 -8.61 4.67 -13.48
N ALA A 211 -8.79 5.45 -14.57
CA ALA A 211 -10.09 5.67 -15.18
C ALA A 211 -10.71 4.40 -15.79
N ASP A 212 -9.86 3.45 -16.23
CA ASP A 212 -10.30 2.22 -16.89
C ASP A 212 -10.53 1.05 -15.91
N ILE A 213 -9.71 0.96 -14.85
CA ILE A 213 -9.78 -0.19 -13.94
C ILE A 213 -10.52 0.09 -12.63
N CYS A 214 -10.63 1.36 -12.19
CA CYS A 214 -11.32 1.71 -10.96
C CYS A 214 -12.81 1.96 -11.21
N ASP A 215 -13.64 1.53 -10.26
CA ASP A 215 -15.08 1.79 -10.26
C ASP A 215 -15.37 3.20 -9.72
N ARG A 216 -14.67 3.55 -8.63
CA ARG A 216 -14.74 4.87 -7.99
C ARG A 216 -13.35 5.38 -7.64
N VAL A 217 -13.25 6.70 -7.49
CA VAL A 217 -11.99 7.39 -7.18
C VAL A 217 -12.23 8.50 -6.17
N SER A 218 -11.27 8.68 -5.26
CA SER A 218 -11.12 9.87 -4.42
C SER A 218 -9.96 10.72 -4.91
N TRP A 219 -10.20 12.00 -5.13
CA TRP A 219 -9.15 12.98 -5.37
C TRP A 219 -8.77 13.69 -4.07
N ILE A 220 -7.49 13.58 -3.70
CA ILE A 220 -6.90 14.22 -2.51
C ILE A 220 -5.94 15.31 -2.96
N GLU A 221 -6.09 16.51 -2.39
CA GLU A 221 -5.19 17.62 -2.62
C GLU A 221 -4.83 18.29 -1.29
N LYS A 222 -3.53 18.48 -1.01
CA LYS A 222 -3.01 19.08 0.24
C LYS A 222 -3.61 18.46 1.51
N GLY A 223 -3.79 17.14 1.49
CA GLY A 223 -4.32 16.36 2.61
C GLY A 223 -5.84 16.39 2.78
N VAL A 224 -6.57 17.04 1.88
CA VAL A 224 -8.04 17.16 1.93
C VAL A 224 -8.66 16.42 0.77
N LEU A 225 -9.78 15.70 1.04
CA LEU A 225 -10.60 15.10 0.01
C LEU A 225 -11.34 16.21 -0.76
N GLN A 226 -11.06 16.35 -2.05
CA GLN A 226 -11.71 17.32 -2.91
C GLN A 226 -13.04 16.81 -3.44
N THR A 227 -13.03 15.60 -3.95
CA THR A 227 -14.24 14.92 -4.44
C THR A 227 -14.05 13.41 -4.46
N SER A 228 -15.16 12.68 -4.46
CA SER A 228 -15.20 11.22 -4.62
C SER A 228 -16.40 10.84 -5.48
N GLY A 229 -16.20 9.92 -6.43
CA GLY A 229 -17.26 9.55 -7.36
C GLY A 229 -16.84 8.48 -8.37
N PRO A 230 -17.58 8.29 -9.46
CA PRO A 230 -17.22 7.42 -10.56
C PRO A 230 -15.84 7.79 -11.12
N ALA A 231 -15.01 6.78 -11.42
CA ALA A 231 -13.60 7.00 -11.74
C ALA A 231 -13.39 8.00 -12.89
N ARG A 232 -14.12 7.85 -13.98
CA ARG A 232 -13.98 8.73 -15.16
C ARG A 232 -14.31 10.19 -14.87
N ASP A 233 -15.33 10.43 -14.05
CA ASP A 233 -15.78 11.79 -13.72
C ASP A 233 -14.75 12.51 -12.85
N VAL A 234 -14.24 11.82 -11.82
CA VAL A 234 -13.25 12.38 -10.89
C VAL A 234 -11.91 12.60 -11.60
N VAL A 235 -11.48 11.67 -12.46
CA VAL A 235 -10.24 11.82 -13.25
C VAL A 235 -10.37 13.01 -14.23
N ALA A 236 -11.54 13.20 -14.88
CA ALA A 236 -11.78 14.34 -15.75
C ALA A 236 -11.71 15.66 -14.98
N ALA A 237 -12.35 15.74 -13.80
CA ALA A 237 -12.30 16.92 -12.93
C ALA A 237 -10.86 17.24 -12.47
N TYR A 238 -10.08 16.21 -12.11
CA TYR A 238 -8.68 16.39 -11.73
C TYR A 238 -7.82 16.94 -12.88
N ARG A 239 -8.00 16.41 -14.11
CA ARG A 239 -7.28 16.91 -15.30
C ARG A 239 -7.61 18.37 -15.60
N ALA A 240 -8.89 18.75 -15.50
CA ALA A 240 -9.31 20.12 -15.71
C ALA A 240 -8.66 21.09 -14.71
N SER A 241 -8.55 20.69 -13.43
CA SER A 241 -7.92 21.51 -12.38
C SER A 241 -6.39 21.64 -12.50
N SER A 242 -5.73 20.72 -13.24
CA SER A 242 -4.27 20.71 -13.39
C SER A 242 -3.80 21.45 -14.65
N SER A 243 -4.75 21.95 -15.47
CA SER A 243 -4.47 22.68 -16.72
C SER A 243 -4.51 24.21 -16.55
N ASP A 244 -4.88 24.69 -15.36
CA ASP A 244 -4.83 26.08 -14.93
C ASP A 244 -3.60 26.33 -14.04
#